data_0e7ce033d915d704d6e32c5a978f996c
#
_entry.id   0e7ce033d915d704d6e32c5a978f996c
#
_cell.length_a   1.000
_cell.length_b   1.000
_cell.length_c   1.000
_cell.angle_alpha   90.00
_cell.angle_beta   90.00
_cell.angle_gamma   90.00
#
_symmetry.space_group_name_H-M   'P 1'
#
loop_
_entity.id
_entity.type
_entity.pdbx_description
1 polymer ?
#
loop_
_entity_poly.entity_id
_entity_poly.type
_entity_poly.pdbx_seq_one_letter_code
_entity_poly.pdbx_strand_id
1 'polypeptide(L)'
;MKTDISITVSSDEEKNPKIIESILKRELHRIGVEPEKHVIQKTLAKRSIDARHGKIKIHLKYSVSVDEEKSEIRTSALPEWKNTAGIPSEKLRTVVIVGSGPAGLFAALKLLEHGIRPVIIEQGEETFERRKSIAEISTKGILNENSNYCFGEGGAGTFSDGKLYTRSNKRGSVPKILEIFSHFGSDKKILTDSHPHIGTEKLPLVVNNIKNFIKSIGGVFYFGSKFTDLVFADEKGSRKVVGVKFTDVKSLKISKVDADSVILATGHSAYDIYYMMAKLEPKSLEQKTFAMGVRIEHPRSLIDSIQYHGKNSLMEAAEYRLTSQVDMRGVYSFCMCPGGFIVPSQSSEDEIVLNGMSASGRNSRWSNSAIVTEIRGEDIPDEFKNQAEKENCPSLSGLYFRKWLEIQTKKHGDGFKAPSQLLKDFLDKKDSASLIDTSFSPGVVPSRLDEWLPPFMTERLSKGFLEFEKKMHGFLSEKAILLASETRTSTPVRILRDKESLESPAAQDLYPCGEGSGYAGGIVSSAMDGEKVAAKIAEKLL
;
A
#
# COMPACT_ATOMS: atom_id res chain seq x y z
N MET A 1 -8.58 -22.66 -31.91
CA MET A 1 -9.28 -22.99 -30.66
C MET A 1 -8.53 -22.37 -29.48
N LYS A 2 -9.24 -21.72 -28.53
CA LYS A 2 -8.63 -21.18 -27.30
C LYS A 2 -9.15 -21.92 -26.09
N THR A 3 -8.27 -22.34 -25.16
CA THR A 3 -8.65 -23.01 -23.94
C THR A 3 -7.66 -22.73 -22.82
N ASP A 4 -8.10 -22.88 -21.57
CA ASP A 4 -7.25 -22.79 -20.39
C ASP A 4 -6.95 -24.19 -19.85
N ILE A 5 -5.67 -24.49 -19.62
CA ILE A 5 -5.21 -25.76 -19.05
C ILE A 5 -4.59 -25.48 -17.69
N SER A 6 -5.08 -26.18 -16.67
CA SER A 6 -4.53 -26.11 -15.31
C SER A 6 -3.77 -27.41 -15.01
N ILE A 7 -2.52 -27.27 -14.59
CA ILE A 7 -1.69 -28.39 -14.14
C ILE A 7 -1.21 -28.17 -12.71
N THR A 8 -0.92 -29.27 -12.03
CA THR A 8 -0.36 -29.24 -10.67
C THR A 8 0.94 -30.01 -10.67
N VAL A 9 1.99 -29.37 -10.17
CA VAL A 9 3.35 -29.92 -10.18
C VAL A 9 4.02 -29.70 -8.81
N SER A 10 5.11 -30.41 -8.55
CA SER A 10 6.01 -30.14 -7.42
C SER A 10 6.97 -29.00 -7.75
N SER A 11 7.72 -28.51 -6.73
CA SER A 11 8.74 -27.47 -6.92
C SER A 11 9.88 -27.89 -7.85
N ASP A 12 10.22 -29.18 -7.87
CA ASP A 12 11.28 -29.72 -8.73
C ASP A 12 10.80 -29.87 -10.18
N GLU A 13 9.55 -30.32 -10.35
CA GLU A 13 8.94 -30.45 -11.67
C GLU A 13 8.72 -29.10 -12.34
N GLU A 14 8.35 -28.04 -11.58
CA GLU A 14 8.19 -26.68 -12.09
C GLU A 14 9.46 -26.16 -12.78
N LYS A 15 10.62 -26.48 -12.21
CA LYS A 15 11.93 -26.05 -12.73
C LYS A 15 12.39 -26.82 -13.98
N ASN A 16 11.66 -27.86 -14.35
CA ASN A 16 11.99 -28.68 -15.53
C ASN A 16 11.02 -28.42 -16.69
N PRO A 17 11.40 -27.60 -17.69
CA PRO A 17 10.53 -27.30 -18.84
C PRO A 17 10.04 -28.53 -19.60
N LYS A 18 10.84 -29.60 -19.66
CA LYS A 18 10.47 -30.86 -20.36
C LYS A 18 9.33 -31.58 -19.65
N ILE A 19 9.34 -31.57 -18.32
CA ILE A 19 8.26 -32.18 -17.52
C ILE A 19 6.97 -31.37 -17.72
N ILE A 20 7.04 -30.04 -17.60
CA ILE A 20 5.90 -29.15 -17.85
C ILE A 20 5.31 -29.41 -19.23
N GLU A 21 6.16 -29.52 -20.26
CA GLU A 21 5.70 -29.77 -21.62
C GLU A 21 5.02 -31.12 -21.78
N SER A 22 5.58 -32.16 -21.18
CA SER A 22 4.99 -33.52 -21.19
C SER A 22 3.62 -33.54 -20.53
N ILE A 23 3.46 -32.86 -19.38
CA ILE A 23 2.18 -32.78 -18.68
C ILE A 23 1.16 -32.00 -19.51
N LEU A 24 1.55 -30.85 -20.11
CA LEU A 24 0.67 -30.07 -20.95
C LEU A 24 0.21 -30.84 -22.19
N LYS A 25 1.10 -31.58 -22.86
CA LYS A 25 0.73 -32.43 -24.00
C LYS A 25 -0.30 -33.49 -23.60
N ARG A 26 -0.11 -34.14 -22.47
CA ARG A 26 -1.07 -35.11 -21.93
C ARG A 26 -2.44 -34.50 -21.66
N GLU A 27 -2.49 -33.29 -21.07
CA GLU A 27 -3.75 -32.60 -20.81
C GLU A 27 -4.42 -32.12 -22.12
N LEU A 28 -3.64 -31.74 -23.13
CA LEU A 28 -4.17 -31.43 -24.48
C LEU A 28 -4.82 -32.65 -25.13
N HIS A 29 -4.17 -33.81 -25.07
CA HIS A 29 -4.76 -35.08 -25.56
C HIS A 29 -6.09 -35.39 -24.83
N ARG A 30 -6.20 -35.16 -23.52
CA ARG A 30 -7.44 -35.40 -22.74
C ARG A 30 -8.63 -34.55 -23.23
N ILE A 31 -8.36 -33.36 -23.79
CA ILE A 31 -9.41 -32.51 -24.35
C ILE A 31 -9.58 -32.67 -25.87
N GLY A 32 -8.99 -33.75 -26.43
CA GLY A 32 -9.15 -34.10 -27.86
C GLY A 32 -8.24 -33.29 -28.82
N VAL A 33 -7.19 -32.64 -28.32
CA VAL A 33 -6.19 -31.95 -29.14
C VAL A 33 -4.96 -32.85 -29.28
N GLU A 34 -4.54 -33.12 -30.50
CA GLU A 34 -3.31 -33.86 -30.80
C GLU A 34 -2.15 -32.86 -31.03
N PRO A 35 -1.28 -32.58 -30.04
CA PRO A 35 -0.29 -31.51 -30.11
C PRO A 35 0.71 -31.67 -31.27
N GLU A 36 0.87 -32.91 -31.75
CA GLU A 36 1.78 -33.25 -32.86
C GLU A 36 1.21 -32.82 -34.22
N LYS A 37 -0.09 -32.63 -34.33
CA LYS A 37 -0.78 -32.24 -35.58
C LYS A 37 -1.12 -30.76 -35.66
N HIS A 38 -0.89 -30.01 -34.59
CA HIS A 38 -1.32 -28.62 -34.45
C HIS A 38 -0.20 -27.70 -34.01
N VAL A 39 -0.28 -26.43 -34.38
CA VAL A 39 0.58 -25.38 -33.83
C VAL A 39 0.02 -24.95 -32.49
N ILE A 40 0.75 -25.27 -31.41
CA ILE A 40 0.35 -24.97 -30.05
C ILE A 40 1.11 -23.75 -29.54
N GLN A 41 0.38 -22.69 -29.25
CA GLN A 41 0.90 -21.54 -28.50
C GLN A 41 0.42 -21.61 -27.07
N LYS A 42 1.33 -21.46 -26.11
CA LYS A 42 1.03 -21.53 -24.67
C LYS A 42 1.62 -20.36 -23.93
N THR A 43 0.86 -19.84 -23.00
CA THR A 43 1.29 -18.76 -22.12
C THR A 43 0.86 -19.05 -20.72
N LEU A 44 1.79 -18.89 -19.76
CA LEU A 44 1.46 -18.96 -18.34
C LEU A 44 0.54 -17.79 -17.98
N ALA A 45 -0.69 -18.11 -17.59
CA ALA A 45 -1.70 -17.13 -17.20
C ALA A 45 -1.76 -16.93 -15.67
N LYS A 46 -1.42 -17.99 -14.88
CA LYS A 46 -1.42 -17.89 -13.43
C LYS A 46 -0.50 -18.93 -12.81
N ARG A 47 0.21 -18.52 -11.74
CA ARG A 47 1.02 -19.36 -10.86
C ARG A 47 0.59 -19.17 -9.40
N SER A 48 0.42 -20.25 -8.66
CA SER A 48 0.15 -20.21 -7.23
C SER A 48 0.75 -21.39 -6.49
N ILE A 49 1.15 -21.18 -5.24
CA ILE A 49 1.71 -22.20 -4.36
C ILE A 49 0.62 -22.62 -3.35
N ASP A 50 0.45 -23.91 -3.18
CA ASP A 50 -0.37 -24.50 -2.14
C ASP A 50 0.49 -25.43 -1.27
N ALA A 51 0.77 -25.01 -0.04
CA ALA A 51 1.55 -25.77 0.92
C ALA A 51 0.68 -26.45 2.01
N ARG A 52 -0.63 -26.43 1.87
CA ARG A 52 -1.56 -27.06 2.82
C ARG A 52 -1.39 -28.58 2.81
N HIS A 53 -1.74 -29.22 3.92
CA HIS A 53 -1.77 -30.69 4.07
C HIS A 53 -0.41 -31.40 3.86
N GLY A 54 0.69 -30.74 4.21
CA GLY A 54 2.02 -31.37 4.24
C GLY A 54 2.67 -31.65 2.89
N LYS A 55 2.03 -31.27 1.77
CA LYS A 55 2.59 -31.40 0.42
C LYS A 55 2.56 -30.06 -0.29
N ILE A 56 3.73 -29.60 -0.74
CA ILE A 56 3.84 -28.40 -1.55
C ILE A 56 3.41 -28.72 -2.96
N LYS A 57 2.41 -27.99 -3.46
CA LYS A 57 1.88 -28.08 -4.83
C LYS A 57 1.96 -26.72 -5.50
N ILE A 58 2.40 -26.70 -6.73
CA ILE A 58 2.40 -25.51 -7.55
C ILE A 58 1.34 -25.68 -8.63
N HIS A 59 0.37 -24.79 -8.64
CA HIS A 59 -0.69 -24.76 -9.62
C HIS A 59 -0.33 -23.75 -10.71
N LEU A 60 -0.22 -24.25 -11.93
CA LEU A 60 0.08 -23.46 -13.13
C LEU A 60 -1.15 -23.50 -14.04
N LYS A 61 -1.64 -22.33 -14.44
CA LYS A 61 -2.70 -22.21 -15.43
C LYS A 61 -2.12 -21.61 -16.71
N TYR A 62 -2.25 -22.32 -17.80
CA TYR A 62 -1.82 -21.89 -19.13
C TYR A 62 -3.02 -21.53 -19.99
N SER A 63 -2.97 -20.39 -20.65
CA SER A 63 -3.82 -20.11 -21.80
C SER A 63 -3.17 -20.69 -23.06
N VAL A 64 -3.92 -21.53 -23.75
CA VAL A 64 -3.45 -22.29 -24.93
C VAL A 64 -4.29 -21.90 -26.13
N SER A 65 -3.65 -21.59 -27.25
CA SER A 65 -4.27 -21.45 -28.57
C SER A 65 -3.74 -22.50 -29.52
N VAL A 66 -4.64 -23.08 -30.30
CA VAL A 66 -4.39 -24.16 -31.25
C VAL A 66 -4.71 -23.64 -32.66
N ASP A 67 -3.72 -23.70 -33.59
CA ASP A 67 -3.84 -23.29 -34.99
C ASP A 67 -4.32 -21.85 -35.23
N GLU A 68 -4.08 -20.98 -34.28
CA GLU A 68 -4.32 -19.55 -34.48
C GLU A 68 -2.97 -18.87 -34.77
N GLU A 69 -2.95 -17.98 -35.78
CA GLU A 69 -1.84 -17.05 -35.95
C GLU A 69 -1.61 -16.32 -34.63
N LYS A 70 -0.34 -15.97 -34.34
CA LYS A 70 0.05 -15.27 -33.10
C LYS A 70 -1.02 -14.28 -32.67
N SER A 71 -2.03 -14.77 -31.96
CA SER A 71 -2.82 -13.86 -31.15
C SER A 71 -1.87 -13.48 -30.02
N GLU A 72 -1.38 -12.26 -30.08
CA GLU A 72 -0.81 -11.65 -28.89
C GLU A 72 -1.74 -11.99 -27.74
N ILE A 73 -1.15 -12.57 -26.68
CA ILE A 73 -1.86 -12.72 -25.40
C ILE A 73 -2.64 -11.43 -25.27
N ARG A 74 -3.93 -11.47 -24.92
CA ARG A 74 -4.68 -10.27 -24.58
C ARG A 74 -3.98 -9.57 -23.40
N THR A 75 -2.86 -8.95 -23.67
CA THR A 75 -2.45 -7.76 -22.97
C THR A 75 -3.54 -6.76 -23.30
N SER A 76 -4.22 -6.23 -22.32
CA SER A 76 -5.09 -5.09 -22.58
C SER A 76 -4.17 -4.08 -23.29
N ALA A 77 -4.58 -3.62 -24.46
CA ALA A 77 -3.75 -2.66 -25.20
C ALA A 77 -3.44 -1.52 -24.24
N LEU A 78 -2.15 -1.18 -24.11
CA LEU A 78 -1.75 -0.03 -23.32
C LEU A 78 -2.54 1.18 -23.78
N PRO A 79 -2.97 2.06 -22.90
CA PRO A 79 -3.70 3.25 -23.29
C PRO A 79 -2.81 4.13 -24.20
N GLU A 80 -3.42 4.84 -25.10
CA GLU A 80 -2.77 5.87 -25.89
C GLU A 80 -2.75 7.17 -25.08
N TRP A 81 -1.55 7.68 -24.78
CA TRP A 81 -1.37 8.93 -24.05
C TRP A 81 -1.12 10.09 -25.02
N LYS A 82 -1.91 11.14 -24.90
CA LYS A 82 -1.78 12.34 -25.73
C LYS A 82 -0.66 13.23 -25.24
N ASN A 83 0.19 13.68 -26.16
CA ASN A 83 1.23 14.64 -25.85
C ASN A 83 0.65 16.05 -25.69
N THR A 84 0.78 16.64 -24.51
CA THR A 84 0.36 18.00 -24.18
C THR A 84 1.54 18.97 -24.10
N ALA A 85 2.77 18.50 -24.31
CA ALA A 85 3.97 19.34 -24.27
C ALA A 85 3.95 20.36 -25.42
N GLY A 86 4.34 21.60 -25.11
CA GLY A 86 4.38 22.68 -26.08
C GLY A 86 3.03 23.32 -26.44
N ILE A 87 1.92 22.78 -25.93
CA ILE A 87 0.61 23.41 -26.08
C ILE A 87 0.49 24.55 -25.06
N PRO A 88 0.12 25.79 -25.45
CA PRO A 88 -0.10 26.90 -24.55
C PRO A 88 -1.11 26.57 -23.45
N SER A 89 -0.85 27.04 -22.22
CA SER A 89 -1.67 26.68 -21.05
C SER A 89 -3.13 27.11 -21.17
N GLU A 90 -3.39 28.23 -21.81
CA GLU A 90 -4.74 28.75 -22.07
C GLU A 90 -5.58 27.89 -23.03
N LYS A 91 -4.94 26.96 -23.74
CA LYS A 91 -5.59 25.99 -24.65
C LYS A 91 -5.76 24.62 -24.03
N LEU A 92 -5.27 24.41 -22.81
CA LEU A 92 -5.34 23.14 -22.12
C LEU A 92 -6.20 23.22 -20.86
N ARG A 93 -7.03 22.22 -20.65
CA ARG A 93 -7.58 21.96 -19.32
C ARG A 93 -6.47 21.51 -18.40
N THR A 94 -6.46 22.03 -17.19
CA THR A 94 -5.43 21.75 -16.18
C THR A 94 -6.06 21.18 -14.92
N VAL A 95 -5.59 20.01 -14.48
CA VAL A 95 -6.01 19.39 -13.22
C VAL A 95 -4.81 19.33 -12.28
N VAL A 96 -4.96 19.94 -11.10
CA VAL A 96 -3.96 19.82 -10.04
C VAL A 96 -4.20 18.54 -9.24
N ILE A 97 -3.12 17.82 -9.00
CA ILE A 97 -3.11 16.57 -8.20
C ILE A 97 -2.21 16.81 -6.99
N VAL A 98 -2.77 16.73 -5.79
CA VAL A 98 -2.01 16.84 -4.55
C VAL A 98 -1.59 15.44 -4.10
N GLY A 99 -0.29 15.17 -4.20
CA GLY A 99 0.34 13.88 -3.89
C GLY A 99 0.72 13.07 -5.13
N SER A 100 1.95 12.58 -5.14
CA SER A 100 2.54 11.78 -6.22
C SER A 100 2.55 10.26 -5.94
N GLY A 101 1.69 9.79 -5.03
CA GLY A 101 1.48 8.37 -4.76
C GLY A 101 0.79 7.64 -5.92
N PRO A 102 0.48 6.33 -5.77
CA PRO A 102 -0.13 5.55 -6.86
C PRO A 102 -1.43 6.15 -7.39
N ALA A 103 -2.27 6.72 -6.51
CA ALA A 103 -3.49 7.39 -6.93
C ALA A 103 -3.20 8.60 -7.82
N GLY A 104 -2.25 9.45 -7.41
CA GLY A 104 -1.88 10.66 -8.17
C GLY A 104 -1.22 10.34 -9.50
N LEU A 105 -0.27 9.40 -9.53
CA LEU A 105 0.44 9.01 -10.76
C LEU A 105 -0.50 8.39 -11.80
N PHE A 106 -1.41 7.49 -11.38
CA PHE A 106 -2.37 6.88 -12.29
C PHE A 106 -3.50 7.83 -12.69
N ALA A 107 -3.88 8.78 -11.83
CA ALA A 107 -4.74 9.89 -12.23
C ALA A 107 -4.09 10.76 -13.31
N ALA A 108 -2.80 11.08 -13.16
CA ALA A 108 -2.06 11.84 -14.17
C ALA A 108 -1.98 11.12 -15.52
N LEU A 109 -1.65 9.82 -15.51
CA LEU A 109 -1.65 9.01 -16.73
C LEU A 109 -3.05 9.00 -17.40
N LYS A 110 -4.11 8.85 -16.59
CA LYS A 110 -5.47 8.85 -17.10
C LYS A 110 -5.91 10.19 -17.68
N LEU A 111 -5.55 11.31 -17.08
CA LEU A 111 -5.80 12.65 -17.62
C LEU A 111 -5.11 12.84 -18.98
N LEU A 112 -3.88 12.36 -19.12
CA LEU A 112 -3.12 12.42 -20.38
C LEU A 112 -3.73 11.53 -21.49
N GLU A 113 -4.44 10.44 -21.16
CA GLU A 113 -5.25 9.69 -22.16
C GLU A 113 -6.28 10.61 -22.82
N HIS A 114 -6.79 11.60 -22.09
CA HIS A 114 -7.79 12.57 -22.56
C HIS A 114 -7.21 13.90 -23.06
N GLY A 115 -5.89 14.12 -22.99
CA GLY A 115 -5.24 15.37 -23.38
C GLY A 115 -5.42 16.50 -22.36
N ILE A 116 -5.69 16.16 -21.11
CA ILE A 116 -5.77 17.10 -19.99
C ILE A 116 -4.40 17.13 -19.29
N ARG A 117 -3.89 18.33 -19.01
CA ARG A 117 -2.58 18.51 -18.38
C ARG A 117 -2.64 18.26 -16.87
N PRO A 118 -1.92 17.27 -16.34
CA PRO A 118 -1.77 17.09 -14.90
C PRO A 118 -0.66 17.98 -14.36
N VAL A 119 -0.92 18.62 -13.20
CA VAL A 119 0.08 19.35 -12.40
C VAL A 119 0.11 18.68 -11.03
N ILE A 120 1.21 18.01 -10.72
CA ILE A 120 1.38 17.25 -9.49
C ILE A 120 2.18 18.05 -8.48
N ILE A 121 1.64 18.18 -7.26
CA ILE A 121 2.30 18.85 -6.12
C ILE A 121 2.62 17.77 -5.09
N GLU A 122 3.91 17.62 -4.77
CA GLU A 122 4.41 16.63 -3.81
C GLU A 122 5.29 17.34 -2.77
N GLN A 123 4.97 17.16 -1.48
CA GLN A 123 5.72 17.80 -0.41
C GLN A 123 7.12 17.22 -0.22
N GLY A 124 7.31 15.94 -0.51
CA GLY A 124 8.59 15.27 -0.36
C GLY A 124 9.47 15.37 -1.60
N GLU A 125 10.61 14.72 -1.49
CA GLU A 125 11.67 14.73 -2.49
C GLU A 125 11.46 13.68 -3.57
N GLU A 126 12.20 13.81 -4.69
CA GLU A 126 12.31 12.76 -5.71
C GLU A 126 12.98 11.51 -5.13
N THR A 127 12.75 10.33 -5.72
CA THR A 127 13.15 9.03 -5.16
C THR A 127 14.61 8.92 -4.74
N PHE A 128 15.54 9.56 -5.46
CA PHE A 128 16.97 9.51 -5.15
C PHE A 128 17.31 10.27 -3.86
N GLU A 129 16.83 11.52 -3.73
CA GLU A 129 17.06 12.34 -2.52
C GLU A 129 16.26 11.78 -1.34
N ARG A 130 15.01 11.35 -1.58
CA ARG A 130 14.17 10.71 -0.58
C ARG A 130 14.84 9.47 0.04
N ARG A 131 15.59 8.67 -0.75
CA ARG A 131 16.34 7.53 -0.23
C ARG A 131 17.39 7.95 0.80
N LYS A 132 18.05 9.11 0.60
CA LYS A 132 19.01 9.67 1.55
C LYS A 132 18.30 10.08 2.85
N SER A 133 17.20 10.85 2.74
CA SER A 133 16.40 11.27 3.89
C SER A 133 15.88 10.06 4.70
N ILE A 134 15.45 8.99 4.03
CA ILE A 134 15.05 7.73 4.69
C ILE A 134 16.23 7.07 5.42
N ALA A 135 17.41 7.01 4.80
CA ALA A 135 18.59 6.40 5.42
C ALA A 135 19.06 7.16 6.67
N GLU A 136 18.87 8.47 6.72
CA GLU A 136 19.25 9.30 7.88
C GLU A 136 18.43 8.97 9.13
N ILE A 137 17.21 8.50 9.02
CA ILE A 137 16.41 8.06 10.17
C ILE A 137 17.14 6.94 10.92
N SER A 138 17.65 5.95 10.19
CA SER A 138 18.32 4.79 10.78
C SER A 138 19.78 5.03 11.16
N THR A 139 20.49 5.90 10.41
CA THR A 139 21.93 6.09 10.58
C THR A 139 22.29 7.26 11.49
N LYS A 140 21.43 8.29 11.55
CA LYS A 140 21.69 9.52 12.29
C LYS A 140 20.58 9.86 13.30
N GLY A 141 19.45 9.15 13.29
CA GLY A 141 18.28 9.51 14.09
C GLY A 141 17.67 10.86 13.69
N ILE A 142 17.73 11.21 12.40
CA ILE A 142 17.20 12.47 11.85
C ILE A 142 16.02 12.15 10.94
N LEU A 143 14.87 12.75 11.21
CA LEU A 143 13.67 12.64 10.38
C LEU A 143 13.47 13.91 9.55
N ASN A 144 13.34 13.76 8.23
CA ASN A 144 12.77 14.81 7.39
C ASN A 144 11.25 14.65 7.36
N GLU A 145 10.51 15.48 8.08
CA GLU A 145 9.04 15.38 8.16
C GLU A 145 8.33 15.56 6.82
N ASN A 146 8.97 16.21 5.85
CA ASN A 146 8.41 16.38 4.51
C ASN A 146 8.80 15.25 3.54
N SER A 147 9.90 14.51 3.81
CA SER A 147 10.40 13.45 2.92
C SER A 147 10.89 12.26 3.70
N ASN A 148 10.09 11.17 3.78
CA ASN A 148 10.33 10.00 4.60
C ASN A 148 9.61 8.77 4.01
N TYR A 149 9.32 7.72 4.79
CA TYR A 149 8.57 6.57 4.30
C TYR A 149 7.12 6.87 3.90
N CYS A 150 6.52 7.96 4.43
CA CYS A 150 5.14 8.35 4.13
C CYS A 150 5.02 9.29 2.94
N PHE A 151 5.97 10.21 2.80
CA PHE A 151 5.93 11.33 1.86
C PHE A 151 7.11 11.31 0.89
N GLY A 152 6.87 11.80 -0.33
CA GLY A 152 7.82 11.87 -1.43
C GLY A 152 7.36 11.09 -2.65
N GLU A 153 8.13 11.16 -3.72
CA GLU A 153 7.82 10.57 -5.03
C GLU A 153 7.36 9.12 -4.92
N GLY A 154 6.17 8.84 -5.48
CA GLY A 154 5.51 7.54 -5.46
C GLY A 154 4.79 7.19 -4.14
N GLY A 155 4.79 8.10 -3.15
CA GLY A 155 4.08 7.96 -1.88
C GLY A 155 4.64 6.85 -0.97
N ALA A 156 3.85 6.42 0.03
CA ALA A 156 4.27 5.41 1.01
C ALA A 156 4.55 4.02 0.39
N GLY A 157 4.02 3.74 -0.81
CA GLY A 157 4.25 2.50 -1.51
C GLY A 157 5.66 2.31 -2.06
N THR A 158 6.38 3.39 -2.39
CA THR A 158 7.65 3.36 -3.15
C THR A 158 8.74 2.52 -2.48
N PHE A 159 8.89 2.64 -1.17
CA PHE A 159 9.87 1.89 -0.40
C PHE A 159 9.23 0.78 0.45
N SER A 160 8.11 0.20 -0.02
CA SER A 160 7.44 -0.95 0.59
C SER A 160 7.84 -2.26 -0.10
N ASP A 161 7.26 -3.39 0.31
CA ASP A 161 7.34 -4.67 -0.43
C ASP A 161 6.79 -4.57 -1.87
N GLY A 162 5.98 -3.55 -2.14
CA GLY A 162 5.37 -3.38 -3.47
C GLY A 162 4.33 -4.44 -3.79
N LYS A 163 3.54 -4.88 -2.82
CA LYS A 163 2.44 -5.83 -3.02
C LYS A 163 1.39 -5.25 -3.96
N LEU A 164 1.05 -6.01 -4.99
CA LEU A 164 0.09 -5.62 -6.02
C LEU A 164 -1.22 -6.39 -5.96
N TYR A 165 -1.35 -7.31 -5.00
CA TYR A 165 -2.59 -8.06 -4.82
C TYR A 165 -3.69 -7.17 -4.22
N THR A 166 -4.89 -7.23 -4.82
CA THR A 166 -6.09 -6.58 -4.28
C THR A 166 -7.30 -7.48 -4.46
N ARG A 167 -8.27 -7.39 -3.54
CA ARG A 167 -9.58 -8.04 -3.66
C ARG A 167 -10.60 -7.17 -4.38
N SER A 168 -10.25 -5.93 -4.71
CA SER A 168 -11.16 -4.89 -5.19
C SER A 168 -11.36 -4.95 -6.71
N ASN A 169 -11.69 -6.11 -7.27
CA ASN A 169 -11.83 -6.30 -8.72
C ASN A 169 -13.01 -5.54 -9.35
N LYS A 170 -13.95 -5.05 -8.53
CA LYS A 170 -15.13 -4.32 -9.02
C LYS A 170 -14.90 -2.81 -9.24
N ARG A 171 -13.73 -2.29 -8.85
CA ARG A 171 -13.45 -0.84 -8.87
C ARG A 171 -12.66 -0.37 -10.08
N GLY A 172 -12.13 -1.28 -10.89
CA GLY A 172 -11.30 -1.00 -12.06
C GLY A 172 -10.63 -2.27 -12.58
N SER A 173 -9.75 -2.13 -13.57
CA SER A 173 -9.04 -3.25 -14.20
C SER A 173 -7.68 -3.49 -13.53
N VAL A 174 -7.59 -4.47 -12.64
CA VAL A 174 -6.30 -4.92 -12.06
C VAL A 174 -5.29 -5.30 -13.15
N PRO A 175 -5.65 -6.10 -14.19
CA PRO A 175 -4.72 -6.43 -15.26
C PRO A 175 -4.12 -5.19 -15.93
N LYS A 176 -4.93 -4.16 -16.26
CA LYS A 176 -4.44 -2.91 -16.86
C LYS A 176 -3.37 -2.23 -15.99
N ILE A 177 -3.62 -2.14 -14.68
CA ILE A 177 -2.65 -1.54 -13.74
C ILE A 177 -1.33 -2.33 -13.73
N LEU A 178 -1.39 -3.67 -13.69
CA LEU A 178 -0.19 -4.52 -13.73
C LEU A 178 0.57 -4.39 -15.05
N GLU A 179 -0.13 -4.29 -16.18
CA GLU A 179 0.47 -4.07 -17.49
C GLU A 179 1.18 -2.72 -17.58
N ILE A 180 0.59 -1.65 -17.01
CA ILE A 180 1.22 -0.34 -16.92
C ILE A 180 2.50 -0.43 -16.07
N PHE A 181 2.48 -1.09 -14.90
CA PHE A 181 3.70 -1.31 -14.11
C PHE A 181 4.75 -2.11 -14.90
N SER A 182 4.35 -3.14 -15.63
CA SER A 182 5.25 -3.93 -16.47
C SER A 182 5.84 -3.10 -17.61
N HIS A 183 5.04 -2.25 -18.24
CA HIS A 183 5.49 -1.33 -19.29
C HIS A 183 6.57 -0.36 -18.77
N PHE A 184 6.43 0.13 -17.56
CA PHE A 184 7.39 1.03 -16.92
C PHE A 184 8.55 0.33 -16.20
N GLY A 185 8.75 -0.97 -16.45
CA GLY A 185 9.98 -1.68 -16.06
C GLY A 185 9.85 -2.65 -14.89
N SER A 186 8.63 -2.96 -14.45
CA SER A 186 8.43 -4.07 -13.52
C SER A 186 8.62 -5.41 -14.24
N ASP A 187 9.03 -6.43 -13.47
CA ASP A 187 9.16 -7.80 -13.97
C ASP A 187 7.81 -8.33 -14.46
N LYS A 188 7.78 -8.94 -15.65
CA LYS A 188 6.57 -9.52 -16.26
C LYS A 188 5.91 -10.60 -15.39
N LYS A 189 6.61 -11.21 -14.44
CA LYS A 189 6.05 -12.19 -13.51
C LYS A 189 4.87 -11.64 -12.71
N ILE A 190 4.79 -10.31 -12.49
CA ILE A 190 3.65 -9.70 -11.80
C ILE A 190 2.33 -9.92 -12.52
N LEU A 191 2.35 -10.22 -13.82
CA LEU A 191 1.17 -10.49 -14.64
C LEU A 191 0.60 -11.90 -14.40
N THR A 192 1.43 -12.82 -13.89
CA THR A 192 1.09 -14.25 -13.75
C THR A 192 1.02 -14.72 -12.30
N ASP A 193 1.79 -14.11 -11.40
CA ASP A 193 1.80 -14.49 -9.99
C ASP A 193 0.47 -14.19 -9.30
N SER A 194 0.00 -15.11 -8.46
CA SER A 194 -1.24 -14.93 -7.70
C SER A 194 -1.12 -13.87 -6.61
N HIS A 195 0.08 -13.67 -6.07
CA HIS A 195 0.42 -12.63 -5.10
C HIS A 195 1.59 -11.81 -5.63
N PRO A 196 1.36 -10.99 -6.69
CA PRO A 196 2.44 -10.25 -7.32
C PRO A 196 3.01 -9.17 -6.39
N HIS A 197 4.34 -8.98 -6.46
CA HIS A 197 5.05 -7.91 -5.77
C HIS A 197 6.24 -7.45 -6.61
N ILE A 198 6.71 -6.23 -6.38
CA ILE A 198 7.84 -5.64 -7.13
C ILE A 198 9.12 -5.68 -6.31
N GLY A 199 9.05 -5.32 -5.03
CA GLY A 199 10.20 -5.19 -4.14
C GLY A 199 10.68 -3.76 -3.97
N THR A 200 11.16 -3.46 -2.77
CA THR A 200 11.52 -2.10 -2.34
C THR A 200 12.68 -1.48 -3.13
N GLU A 201 13.56 -2.28 -3.72
CA GLU A 201 14.69 -1.80 -4.53
C GLU A 201 14.31 -1.50 -5.98
N LYS A 202 13.24 -2.14 -6.51
CA LYS A 202 12.82 -2.02 -7.91
C LYS A 202 11.70 -1.00 -8.11
N LEU A 203 10.78 -0.91 -7.15
CA LEU A 203 9.63 -0.02 -7.26
C LEU A 203 9.99 1.45 -7.45
N PRO A 204 11.05 2.01 -6.79
CA PRO A 204 11.50 3.38 -7.07
C PRO A 204 11.89 3.64 -8.52
N LEU A 205 12.46 2.66 -9.22
CA LEU A 205 12.81 2.77 -10.64
C LEU A 205 11.57 2.85 -11.52
N VAL A 206 10.57 2.01 -11.24
CA VAL A 206 9.29 2.00 -11.96
C VAL A 206 8.55 3.33 -11.76
N VAL A 207 8.49 3.83 -10.53
CA VAL A 207 7.90 5.12 -10.19
C VAL A 207 8.59 6.26 -10.92
N ASN A 208 9.92 6.29 -10.92
CA ASN A 208 10.71 7.29 -11.64
C ASN A 208 10.47 7.23 -13.17
N ASN A 209 10.33 6.04 -13.75
CA ASN A 209 10.02 5.89 -15.17
C ASN A 209 8.62 6.45 -15.50
N ILE A 210 7.61 6.18 -14.66
CA ILE A 210 6.26 6.77 -14.81
C ILE A 210 6.34 8.30 -14.74
N LYS A 211 7.01 8.88 -13.73
CA LYS A 211 7.19 10.32 -13.61
C LYS A 211 7.85 10.92 -14.84
N ASN A 212 8.97 10.36 -15.29
CA ASN A 212 9.72 10.87 -16.42
C ASN A 212 8.88 10.81 -17.71
N PHE A 213 8.11 9.76 -17.90
CA PHE A 213 7.18 9.65 -19.01
C PHE A 213 6.10 10.75 -18.94
N ILE A 214 5.41 10.92 -17.80
CA ILE A 214 4.42 11.99 -17.61
C ILE A 214 5.01 13.37 -17.94
N LYS A 215 6.24 13.65 -17.45
CA LYS A 215 6.96 14.91 -17.75
C LYS A 215 7.24 15.06 -19.24
N SER A 216 7.66 14.00 -19.92
CA SER A 216 8.02 14.03 -21.34
C SER A 216 6.85 14.38 -22.26
N ILE A 217 5.61 14.11 -21.83
CA ILE A 217 4.40 14.38 -22.58
C ILE A 217 3.55 15.53 -22.01
N GLY A 218 4.17 16.43 -21.20
CA GLY A 218 3.59 17.70 -20.79
C GLY A 218 3.01 17.79 -19.40
N GLY A 219 3.10 16.71 -18.58
CA GLY A 219 2.76 16.80 -17.16
C GLY A 219 3.82 17.59 -16.36
N VAL A 220 3.40 18.26 -15.31
CA VAL A 220 4.24 19.12 -14.47
C VAL A 220 4.32 18.55 -13.07
N PHE A 221 5.52 18.58 -12.46
CA PHE A 221 5.75 18.16 -11.07
C PHE A 221 6.44 19.28 -10.30
N TYR A 222 5.90 19.53 -9.11
CA TYR A 222 6.51 20.36 -8.07
C TYR A 222 6.84 19.47 -6.87
N PHE A 223 8.11 19.06 -6.74
CA PHE A 223 8.63 18.33 -5.57
C PHE A 223 9.13 19.32 -4.51
N GLY A 224 9.24 18.88 -3.25
CA GLY A 224 9.57 19.75 -2.13
C GLY A 224 8.54 20.87 -1.96
N SER A 225 7.30 20.62 -2.34
CA SER A 225 6.23 21.61 -2.43
C SER A 225 5.02 21.12 -1.63
N LYS A 226 4.89 21.67 -0.42
CA LYS A 226 3.81 21.29 0.49
C LYS A 226 2.54 22.07 0.13
N PHE A 227 1.49 21.34 -0.23
CA PHE A 227 0.15 21.90 -0.38
C PHE A 227 -0.32 22.53 0.93
N THR A 228 -0.85 23.74 0.88
CA THR A 228 -1.25 24.49 2.08
C THR A 228 -2.71 24.93 2.06
N ASP A 229 -3.29 25.20 0.90
CA ASP A 229 -4.65 25.72 0.85
C ASP A 229 -5.30 25.55 -0.53
N LEU A 230 -6.64 25.50 -0.54
CA LEU A 230 -7.46 25.56 -1.74
C LEU A 230 -7.74 27.03 -2.10
N VAL A 231 -7.82 27.33 -3.40
CA VAL A 231 -8.26 28.62 -3.89
C VAL A 231 -9.68 28.48 -4.42
N PHE A 232 -10.56 29.35 -3.93
CA PHE A 232 -11.98 29.33 -4.29
C PHE A 232 -12.36 30.52 -5.15
N ALA A 233 -13.34 30.29 -6.04
CA ALA A 233 -14.20 31.31 -6.59
C ALA A 233 -15.59 31.18 -5.98
N ASP A 234 -16.20 32.32 -5.64
CA ASP A 234 -17.57 32.37 -5.16
C ASP A 234 -18.52 32.39 -6.37
N GLU A 235 -19.16 31.30 -6.66
CA GLU A 235 -20.20 31.21 -7.69
C GLU A 235 -21.57 31.01 -7.04
N LYS A 236 -22.37 32.07 -7.00
CA LYS A 236 -23.80 32.04 -6.57
C LYS A 236 -24.05 31.32 -5.23
N GLY A 237 -23.16 31.50 -4.26
CA GLY A 237 -23.31 30.89 -2.91
C GLY A 237 -22.80 29.44 -2.81
N SER A 238 -22.16 28.88 -3.84
CA SER A 238 -21.43 27.62 -3.76
C SER A 238 -19.93 27.84 -3.91
N ARG A 239 -19.13 27.12 -3.09
CA ARG A 239 -17.66 27.16 -3.18
C ARG A 239 -17.20 26.32 -4.36
N LYS A 240 -16.51 26.91 -5.31
CA LYS A 240 -15.85 26.21 -6.40
C LYS A 240 -14.36 26.31 -6.28
N VAL A 241 -13.65 25.20 -6.33
CA VAL A 241 -12.18 25.21 -6.34
C VAL A 241 -11.68 25.62 -7.72
N VAL A 242 -10.78 26.62 -7.75
CA VAL A 242 -10.17 27.15 -8.98
C VAL A 242 -8.64 27.10 -8.97
N GLY A 243 -8.05 26.46 -7.97
CA GLY A 243 -6.61 26.29 -7.85
C GLY A 243 -6.17 25.90 -6.45
N VAL A 244 -4.88 25.89 -6.25
CA VAL A 244 -4.24 25.57 -4.97
C VAL A 244 -3.10 26.51 -4.64
N LYS A 245 -2.80 26.64 -3.34
CA LYS A 245 -1.56 27.24 -2.84
C LYS A 245 -0.65 26.14 -2.30
N PHE A 246 0.63 26.32 -2.44
CA PHE A 246 1.64 25.44 -1.88
C PHE A 246 2.88 26.24 -1.49
N THR A 247 3.64 25.69 -0.54
CA THR A 247 4.87 26.30 -0.02
C THR A 247 6.04 25.42 -0.38
N ASP A 248 7.08 25.98 -0.99
CA ASP A 248 8.36 25.31 -1.14
C ASP A 248 8.97 25.06 0.24
N VAL A 249 9.28 23.82 0.57
CA VAL A 249 9.68 23.41 1.93
C VAL A 249 11.06 23.93 2.34
N LYS A 250 11.91 24.32 1.37
CA LYS A 250 13.27 24.85 1.63
C LYS A 250 13.29 26.37 1.72
N SER A 251 12.68 27.02 0.73
CA SER A 251 12.69 28.49 0.63
C SER A 251 11.53 29.16 1.37
N LEU A 252 10.53 28.40 1.79
CA LEU A 252 9.27 28.84 2.40
C LEU A 252 8.47 29.81 1.48
N LYS A 253 8.79 29.84 0.20
CA LYS A 253 8.07 30.65 -0.78
C LYS A 253 6.70 30.06 -1.07
N ILE A 254 5.67 30.86 -0.95
CA ILE A 254 4.29 30.49 -1.31
C ILE A 254 4.11 30.71 -2.81
N SER A 255 3.52 29.72 -3.47
CA SER A 255 3.16 29.75 -4.88
C SER A 255 1.70 29.34 -5.06
N LYS A 256 1.12 29.73 -6.20
CA LYS A 256 -0.26 29.38 -6.58
C LYS A 256 -0.26 28.75 -7.96
N VAL A 257 -1.12 27.76 -8.16
CA VAL A 257 -1.45 27.19 -9.48
C VAL A 257 -2.96 27.19 -9.64
N ASP A 258 -3.42 27.76 -10.77
CA ASP A 258 -4.82 27.72 -11.15
C ASP A 258 -5.16 26.35 -11.77
N ALA A 259 -6.38 25.88 -11.56
CA ALA A 259 -6.85 24.58 -12.01
C ALA A 259 -8.34 24.57 -12.36
N ASP A 260 -8.72 23.77 -13.35
CA ASP A 260 -10.12 23.47 -13.63
C ASP A 260 -10.72 22.50 -12.59
N SER A 261 -9.87 21.66 -11.97
CA SER A 261 -10.26 20.71 -10.91
C SER A 261 -9.04 20.35 -10.05
N VAL A 262 -9.28 19.89 -8.81
CA VAL A 262 -8.26 19.47 -7.86
C VAL A 262 -8.53 18.05 -7.34
N ILE A 263 -7.54 17.17 -7.43
CA ILE A 263 -7.56 15.82 -6.86
C ILE A 263 -6.73 15.78 -5.58
N LEU A 264 -7.34 15.40 -4.44
CA LEU A 264 -6.65 15.16 -3.18
C LEU A 264 -6.21 13.69 -3.10
N ALA A 265 -4.98 13.39 -3.48
CA ALA A 265 -4.37 12.04 -3.47
C ALA A 265 -3.25 11.93 -2.42
N THR A 266 -3.43 12.54 -1.25
CA THR A 266 -2.41 12.89 -0.25
C THR A 266 -1.94 11.74 0.64
N GLY A 267 -2.59 10.57 0.56
CA GLY A 267 -2.34 9.45 1.47
C GLY A 267 -2.87 9.71 2.89
N HIS A 268 -2.82 8.67 3.74
CA HIS A 268 -3.47 8.74 5.06
C HIS A 268 -2.55 9.22 6.20
N SER A 269 -1.30 9.58 5.90
CA SER A 269 -0.36 10.20 6.85
C SER A 269 -0.41 11.73 6.83
N ALA A 270 -1.09 12.35 5.86
CA ALA A 270 -1.27 13.80 5.76
C ALA A 270 -2.40 14.26 6.70
N TYR A 271 -2.10 14.39 8.01
CA TYR A 271 -3.06 14.79 9.03
C TYR A 271 -3.64 16.19 8.78
N ASP A 272 -2.83 17.11 8.29
CA ASP A 272 -3.18 18.48 7.94
C ASP A 272 -4.34 18.56 6.94
N ILE A 273 -4.44 17.61 6.04
CA ILE A 273 -5.55 17.54 5.08
C ILE A 273 -6.88 17.24 5.77
N TYR A 274 -6.91 16.32 6.74
CA TYR A 274 -8.13 16.06 7.49
C TYR A 274 -8.55 17.25 8.33
N TYR A 275 -7.59 17.95 8.96
CA TYR A 275 -7.88 19.18 9.71
C TYR A 275 -8.35 20.31 8.80
N MET A 276 -7.77 20.46 7.62
CA MET A 276 -8.24 21.41 6.62
C MET A 276 -9.68 21.11 6.19
N MET A 277 -9.98 19.86 5.87
CA MET A 277 -11.33 19.45 5.46
C MET A 277 -12.34 19.62 6.59
N ALA A 278 -11.97 19.32 7.85
CA ALA A 278 -12.81 19.55 9.01
C ALA A 278 -13.17 21.05 9.20
N LYS A 279 -12.21 21.94 8.97
CA LYS A 279 -12.46 23.40 9.01
C LYS A 279 -13.30 23.88 7.84
N LEU A 280 -13.10 23.30 6.65
CA LEU A 280 -13.82 23.69 5.44
C LEU A 280 -15.29 23.29 5.51
N GLU A 281 -15.57 22.00 5.81
CA GLU A 281 -16.89 21.42 5.92
C GLU A 281 -16.83 20.14 6.78
N PRO A 282 -17.10 20.20 8.08
CA PRO A 282 -17.03 19.04 8.97
C PRO A 282 -17.84 17.83 8.50
N LYS A 283 -19.00 18.09 7.87
CA LYS A 283 -19.88 17.06 7.33
C LYS A 283 -19.33 16.36 6.09
N SER A 284 -18.23 16.84 5.52
CA SER A 284 -17.51 16.16 4.44
C SER A 284 -16.61 15.03 4.95
N LEU A 285 -16.54 14.81 6.26
CA LEU A 285 -15.75 13.75 6.88
C LEU A 285 -16.67 12.70 7.54
N GLU A 286 -16.29 11.45 7.43
CA GLU A 286 -16.95 10.31 8.05
C GLU A 286 -15.95 9.49 8.85
N GLN A 287 -16.32 9.10 10.08
CA GLN A 287 -15.53 8.15 10.86
C GLN A 287 -15.56 6.78 10.20
N LYS A 288 -14.40 6.13 10.14
CA LYS A 288 -14.23 4.83 9.49
C LYS A 288 -13.59 3.83 10.45
N THR A 289 -14.06 2.59 10.45
CA THR A 289 -13.37 1.47 11.09
C THR A 289 -11.94 1.34 10.54
N PHE A 290 -10.97 1.17 11.45
CA PHE A 290 -9.55 1.02 11.14
C PHE A 290 -8.94 -0.10 12.01
N ALA A 291 -7.63 -0.27 12.01
CA ALA A 291 -6.98 -1.25 12.85
C ALA A 291 -5.60 -0.74 13.30
N MET A 292 -5.25 -1.08 14.53
CA MET A 292 -3.95 -0.78 15.12
C MET A 292 -3.45 -1.98 15.93
N GLY A 293 -2.14 -2.05 16.16
CA GLY A 293 -1.53 -3.11 16.95
C GLY A 293 -0.02 -3.00 17.02
N VAL A 294 0.63 -4.14 16.90
CA VAL A 294 2.09 -4.29 17.00
C VAL A 294 2.63 -4.95 15.75
N ARG A 295 3.94 -4.85 15.56
CA ARG A 295 4.64 -5.63 14.54
C ARG A 295 5.37 -6.79 15.18
N ILE A 296 5.11 -8.01 14.67
CA ILE A 296 5.80 -9.22 15.10
C ILE A 296 6.90 -9.56 14.10
N GLU A 297 8.04 -9.99 14.61
CA GLU A 297 9.13 -10.51 13.81
C GLU A 297 9.57 -11.90 14.27
N HIS A 298 9.85 -12.77 13.30
CA HIS A 298 10.36 -14.12 13.50
C HIS A 298 11.58 -14.36 12.62
N PRO A 299 12.48 -15.31 12.95
CA PRO A 299 13.43 -15.84 11.99
C PRO A 299 12.69 -16.41 10.77
N ARG A 300 13.11 -16.03 9.54
CA ARG A 300 12.49 -16.54 8.30
C ARG A 300 12.51 -18.06 8.24
N SER A 301 13.62 -18.67 8.64
CA SER A 301 13.74 -20.14 8.64
C SER A 301 12.70 -20.85 9.49
N LEU A 302 12.23 -20.22 10.57
CA LEU A 302 11.14 -20.74 11.39
C LEU A 302 9.83 -20.71 10.61
N ILE A 303 9.49 -19.56 10.03
CA ILE A 303 8.25 -19.39 9.25
C ILE A 303 8.25 -20.31 8.03
N ASP A 304 9.36 -20.38 7.29
CA ASP A 304 9.52 -21.29 6.16
C ASP A 304 9.33 -22.75 6.59
N SER A 305 9.94 -23.16 7.73
CA SER A 305 9.81 -24.52 8.25
C SER A 305 8.38 -24.87 8.62
N ILE A 306 7.66 -23.97 9.26
CA ILE A 306 6.26 -24.17 9.65
C ILE A 306 5.38 -24.31 8.39
N GLN A 307 5.49 -23.37 7.46
CA GLN A 307 4.63 -23.29 6.28
C GLN A 307 4.94 -24.39 5.24
N TYR A 308 6.21 -24.77 5.11
CA TYR A 308 6.65 -25.78 4.15
C TYR A 308 6.93 -27.14 4.79
N HIS A 309 6.53 -27.34 6.06
CA HIS A 309 6.65 -28.60 6.77
C HIS A 309 8.08 -29.18 6.74
N GLY A 310 9.08 -28.31 6.95
CA GLY A 310 10.48 -28.66 6.90
C GLY A 310 11.08 -28.89 5.51
N LYS A 311 10.31 -28.72 4.42
CA LYS A 311 10.71 -28.99 3.01
C LYS A 311 10.92 -27.70 2.22
N ASN A 312 11.81 -26.82 2.69
CA ASN A 312 11.93 -25.44 2.18
C ASN A 312 13.13 -25.14 1.28
N SER A 313 13.99 -26.12 0.97
CA SER A 313 15.29 -25.86 0.31
C SER A 313 15.22 -25.24 -1.09
N LEU A 314 14.07 -25.30 -1.76
CA LEU A 314 13.89 -24.82 -3.13
C LEU A 314 12.80 -23.75 -3.27
N MET A 315 12.17 -23.34 -2.16
CA MET A 315 11.02 -22.45 -2.16
C MET A 315 11.43 -20.99 -1.89
N GLU A 316 10.61 -20.07 -2.40
CA GLU A 316 10.64 -18.68 -1.99
C GLU A 316 10.23 -18.51 -0.53
N ALA A 317 10.56 -17.36 0.10
CA ALA A 317 10.20 -17.10 1.49
C ALA A 317 8.70 -17.25 1.73
N ALA A 318 8.34 -17.97 2.78
CA ALA A 318 6.96 -18.35 3.06
C ALA A 318 6.11 -17.18 3.53
N GLU A 319 4.92 -17.06 2.96
CA GLU A 319 3.89 -16.12 3.41
C GLU A 319 2.90 -16.81 4.35
N TYR A 320 2.34 -16.04 5.29
CA TYR A 320 1.19 -16.46 6.06
C TYR A 320 0.11 -15.39 6.13
N ARG A 321 -1.10 -15.84 6.35
CA ARG A 321 -2.24 -14.98 6.59
C ARG A 321 -3.08 -15.56 7.71
N LEU A 322 -3.08 -14.88 8.85
CA LEU A 322 -3.77 -15.29 10.05
C LEU A 322 -4.91 -14.31 10.36
N THR A 323 -6.05 -14.83 10.71
CA THR A 323 -7.22 -14.04 11.09
C THR A 323 -7.95 -14.74 12.22
N SER A 324 -8.46 -14.00 13.18
CA SER A 324 -9.32 -14.51 14.26
C SER A 324 -10.40 -13.48 14.57
N GLN A 325 -11.44 -13.93 15.28
CA GLN A 325 -12.44 -13.08 15.88
C GLN A 325 -12.28 -13.17 17.39
N VAL A 326 -12.10 -12.01 18.02
CA VAL A 326 -11.98 -11.87 19.47
C VAL A 326 -12.94 -10.76 19.91
N ASP A 327 -13.86 -11.10 20.80
CA ASP A 327 -14.85 -10.16 21.33
C ASP A 327 -15.57 -9.37 20.23
N MET A 328 -16.01 -10.06 19.17
CA MET A 328 -16.65 -9.53 17.96
C MET A 328 -15.81 -8.51 17.18
N ARG A 329 -14.50 -8.51 17.35
CA ARG A 329 -13.53 -7.72 16.59
C ARG A 329 -12.57 -8.63 15.85
N GLY A 330 -12.20 -8.22 14.63
CA GLY A 330 -11.16 -8.90 13.88
C GLY A 330 -9.78 -8.67 14.52
N VAL A 331 -9.03 -9.77 14.72
CA VAL A 331 -7.59 -9.74 14.97
C VAL A 331 -6.91 -10.46 13.82
N TYR A 332 -5.94 -9.81 13.17
CA TYR A 332 -5.40 -10.39 11.94
C TYR A 332 -3.98 -9.92 11.63
N SER A 333 -3.28 -10.76 10.86
CA SER A 333 -2.00 -10.39 10.25
C SER A 333 -2.24 -9.43 9.09
N PHE A 334 -1.47 -8.35 9.03
CA PHE A 334 -1.54 -7.37 7.97
C PHE A 334 -0.15 -7.08 7.41
N CYS A 335 -0.07 -6.84 6.10
CA CYS A 335 1.19 -6.54 5.43
C CYS A 335 2.37 -7.43 5.85
N MET A 336 2.15 -8.77 5.87
CA MET A 336 3.21 -9.73 6.15
C MET A 336 4.32 -9.61 5.09
N CYS A 337 5.56 -9.45 5.53
CA CYS A 337 6.76 -9.24 4.73
C CYS A 337 7.71 -10.43 4.89
N PRO A 338 7.59 -11.46 4.03
CA PRO A 338 8.46 -12.62 4.07
C PRO A 338 9.88 -12.23 3.66
N GLY A 339 10.89 -12.74 4.38
CA GLY A 339 12.28 -12.38 4.12
C GLY A 339 12.52 -10.87 4.05
N GLY A 340 11.88 -10.11 4.95
CA GLY A 340 11.84 -8.66 4.92
C GLY A 340 12.44 -8.00 6.15
N PHE A 341 12.12 -6.72 6.32
CA PHE A 341 12.63 -5.84 7.38
C PHE A 341 11.50 -5.02 7.97
N ILE A 342 11.61 -4.69 9.26
CA ILE A 342 10.79 -3.67 9.90
C ILE A 342 11.44 -2.31 9.64
N VAL A 343 10.62 -1.30 9.35
CA VAL A 343 11.09 0.06 9.02
C VAL A 343 10.36 1.12 9.84
N PRO A 344 11.03 2.25 10.14
CA PRO A 344 10.42 3.40 10.79
C PRO A 344 9.53 4.16 9.78
N SER A 345 8.23 4.27 10.08
CA SER A 345 7.23 4.87 9.17
C SER A 345 6.49 6.06 9.79
N GLN A 346 7.11 6.71 10.76
CA GLN A 346 6.61 7.95 11.35
C GLN A 346 6.73 9.13 10.38
N SER A 347 5.89 10.13 10.60
CA SER A 347 5.86 11.38 9.83
C SER A 347 6.21 12.62 10.66
N SER A 348 6.37 12.47 11.96
CA SER A 348 6.79 13.52 12.89
C SER A 348 7.83 13.00 13.89
N GLU A 349 8.67 13.88 14.43
CA GLU A 349 9.72 13.52 15.40
C GLU A 349 9.19 13.06 16.75
N ASP A 350 7.96 13.43 17.11
CA ASP A 350 7.30 13.05 18.36
C ASP A 350 6.56 11.69 18.28
N GLU A 351 6.69 10.98 17.16
CA GLU A 351 6.03 9.70 16.89
C GLU A 351 7.04 8.56 16.71
N ILE A 352 6.62 7.34 17.01
CA ILE A 352 7.18 6.09 16.45
C ILE A 352 6.06 5.31 15.81
N VAL A 353 6.25 4.98 14.55
CA VAL A 353 5.32 4.15 13.76
C VAL A 353 6.14 3.12 13.00
N LEU A 354 5.69 1.90 13.02
CA LEU A 354 6.36 0.78 12.34
C LEU A 354 5.62 0.36 11.09
N ASN A 355 6.38 -0.10 10.11
CA ASN A 355 5.86 -0.81 8.94
C ASN A 355 6.87 -1.89 8.53
N GLY A 356 6.57 -2.66 7.50
CA GLY A 356 7.47 -3.67 6.95
C GLY A 356 7.67 -3.52 5.46
N MET A 357 8.82 -3.97 5.01
CA MET A 357 9.16 -4.06 3.59
C MET A 357 9.92 -5.33 3.27
N SER A 358 9.96 -5.72 2.00
CA SER A 358 10.81 -6.78 1.50
C SER A 358 11.45 -6.37 0.17
N ALA A 359 12.67 -6.82 -0.05
CA ALA A 359 13.27 -6.78 -1.37
C ALA A 359 12.60 -7.80 -2.31
N SER A 360 12.78 -7.65 -3.61
CA SER A 360 12.19 -8.55 -4.62
C SER A 360 12.60 -10.02 -4.44
N GLY A 361 13.80 -10.25 -3.91
CA GLY A 361 14.33 -11.58 -3.62
C GLY A 361 13.89 -12.17 -2.28
N ARG A 362 13.33 -11.37 -1.36
CA ARG A 362 12.86 -11.81 -0.03
C ARG A 362 13.89 -12.63 0.74
N ASN A 363 15.17 -12.18 0.73
CA ASN A 363 16.32 -12.95 1.20
C ASN A 363 16.81 -12.57 2.59
N SER A 364 16.11 -11.70 3.32
CA SER A 364 16.45 -11.39 4.71
C SER A 364 16.31 -12.64 5.59
N ARG A 365 17.07 -12.67 6.68
CA ARG A 365 16.96 -13.72 7.72
C ARG A 365 15.67 -13.62 8.55
N TRP A 366 14.89 -12.56 8.36
CA TRP A 366 13.69 -12.24 9.11
C TRP A 366 12.43 -12.34 8.26
N SER A 367 11.32 -12.58 8.90
CA SER A 367 9.98 -12.42 8.36
C SER A 367 9.13 -11.68 9.39
N ASN A 368 8.40 -10.65 8.97
CA ASN A 368 7.62 -9.83 9.89
C ASN A 368 6.21 -9.56 9.39
N SER A 369 5.31 -9.22 10.29
CA SER A 369 3.92 -8.87 9.99
C SER A 369 3.38 -7.92 11.05
N ALA A 370 2.51 -6.99 10.66
CA ALA A 370 1.63 -6.36 11.64
C ALA A 370 0.65 -7.40 12.17
N ILE A 371 0.37 -7.36 13.47
CA ILE A 371 -0.77 -8.04 14.10
C ILE A 371 -1.62 -6.94 14.73
N VAL A 372 -2.80 -6.78 14.18
CA VAL A 372 -3.67 -5.65 14.51
C VAL A 372 -5.05 -6.10 14.91
N THR A 373 -5.69 -5.31 15.76
CA THR A 373 -7.10 -5.46 16.12
C THR A 373 -7.95 -4.40 15.44
N GLU A 374 -9.13 -4.81 15.00
CA GLU A 374 -10.17 -3.90 14.50
C GLU A 374 -10.59 -2.91 15.58
N ILE A 375 -10.74 -1.64 15.20
CA ILE A 375 -11.17 -0.53 16.04
C ILE A 375 -12.37 0.14 15.38
N ARG A 376 -13.50 0.15 16.08
CA ARG A 376 -14.74 0.83 15.69
C ARG A 376 -14.93 2.08 16.53
N GLY A 377 -15.92 2.88 16.19
CA GLY A 377 -16.23 4.12 16.92
C GLY A 377 -16.46 3.92 18.42
N GLU A 378 -17.12 2.83 18.79
CA GLU A 378 -17.36 2.50 20.20
C GLU A 378 -16.08 2.11 20.98
N ASP A 379 -15.03 1.64 20.30
CA ASP A 379 -13.75 1.28 20.94
C ASP A 379 -12.86 2.49 21.22
N ILE A 380 -13.16 3.64 20.61
CA ILE A 380 -12.35 4.85 20.79
C ILE A 380 -12.61 5.42 22.18
N PRO A 381 -11.57 5.71 22.99
CA PRO A 381 -11.75 6.30 24.31
C PRO A 381 -12.47 7.65 24.26
N ASP A 382 -13.29 7.92 25.29
CA ASP A 382 -14.16 9.10 25.34
C ASP A 382 -13.40 10.43 25.32
N GLU A 383 -12.18 10.45 25.84
CA GLU A 383 -11.33 11.65 25.78
C GLU A 383 -11.11 12.15 24.34
N PHE A 384 -10.89 11.23 23.35
CA PHE A 384 -10.70 11.58 21.94
C PHE A 384 -12.02 11.93 21.24
N LYS A 385 -13.14 11.32 21.67
CA LYS A 385 -14.49 11.71 21.21
C LYS A 385 -14.81 13.13 21.66
N ASN A 386 -14.59 13.42 22.95
CA ASN A 386 -14.81 14.74 23.53
C ASN A 386 -13.90 15.82 22.89
N GLN A 387 -12.65 15.46 22.57
CA GLN A 387 -11.76 16.36 21.84
C GLN A 387 -12.32 16.68 20.44
N ALA A 388 -12.73 15.67 19.70
CA ALA A 388 -13.30 15.83 18.35
C ALA A 388 -14.61 16.62 18.34
N GLU A 389 -15.46 16.44 19.38
CA GLU A 389 -16.68 17.22 19.56
C GLU A 389 -16.41 18.70 19.83
N LYS A 390 -15.41 19.03 20.66
CA LYS A 390 -14.98 20.41 20.91
C LYS A 390 -14.53 21.12 19.65
N GLU A 391 -13.94 20.39 18.70
CA GLU A 391 -13.54 20.91 17.39
C GLU A 391 -14.67 20.86 16.35
N ASN A 392 -15.90 20.53 16.78
CA ASN A 392 -17.09 20.40 15.93
C ASN A 392 -16.90 19.40 14.76
N CYS A 393 -16.06 18.39 14.95
CA CYS A 393 -15.82 17.34 13.94
C CYS A 393 -15.63 15.95 14.58
N PRO A 394 -16.72 15.29 15.06
CA PRO A 394 -16.65 13.97 15.72
C PRO A 394 -15.93 12.89 14.90
N SER A 395 -15.92 13.02 13.58
CA SER A 395 -15.25 12.09 12.67
C SER A 395 -13.73 12.01 12.85
N LEU A 396 -13.11 12.99 13.53
CA LEU A 396 -11.67 13.02 13.80
C LEU A 396 -11.25 12.19 15.04
N SER A 397 -12.19 11.69 15.84
CA SER A 397 -11.87 10.99 17.09
C SER A 397 -10.90 9.82 16.91
N GLY A 398 -11.06 9.01 15.85
CA GLY A 398 -10.14 7.92 15.51
C GLY A 398 -8.75 8.41 15.09
N LEU A 399 -8.67 9.59 14.48
CA LEU A 399 -7.41 10.21 14.11
C LEU A 399 -6.61 10.67 15.34
N TYR A 400 -7.29 11.27 16.33
CA TYR A 400 -6.66 11.67 17.59
C TYR A 400 -6.20 10.47 18.41
N PHE A 401 -7.00 9.41 18.46
CA PHE A 401 -6.62 8.18 19.15
C PHE A 401 -5.40 7.52 18.50
N ARG A 402 -5.34 7.47 17.16
CA ARG A 402 -4.18 6.97 16.41
C ARG A 402 -2.93 7.78 16.73
N LYS A 403 -3.01 9.11 16.63
CA LYS A 403 -1.89 10.01 16.91
C LYS A 403 -1.42 9.90 18.36
N TRP A 404 -2.34 9.80 19.30
CA TRP A 404 -2.00 9.58 20.70
C TRP A 404 -1.16 8.30 20.88
N LEU A 405 -1.56 7.18 20.27
CA LEU A 405 -0.82 5.92 20.39
C LEU A 405 0.58 6.03 19.76
N GLU A 406 0.72 6.72 18.64
CA GLU A 406 2.02 6.98 17.99
C GLU A 406 2.96 7.78 18.91
N ILE A 407 2.42 8.78 19.62
CA ILE A 407 3.15 9.57 20.63
C ILE A 407 3.48 8.73 21.88
N GLN A 408 2.52 7.92 22.39
CA GLN A 408 2.82 7.02 23.52
C GLN A 408 3.92 6.04 23.14
N THR A 409 3.92 5.50 21.93
CA THR A 409 4.99 4.64 21.43
C THR A 409 6.36 5.33 21.52
N LYS A 410 6.45 6.61 21.13
CA LYS A 410 7.68 7.41 21.24
C LYS A 410 8.13 7.58 22.69
N LYS A 411 7.21 7.81 23.63
CA LYS A 411 7.51 8.00 25.05
C LYS A 411 8.06 6.72 25.70
N HIS A 412 7.64 5.55 25.23
CA HIS A 412 8.11 4.25 25.71
C HIS A 412 9.31 3.70 24.92
N GLY A 413 9.75 4.42 23.89
CA GLY A 413 10.98 4.18 23.14
C GLY A 413 12.17 4.98 23.66
N ASP A 414 13.28 4.96 22.91
CA ASP A 414 14.47 5.78 23.16
C ASP A 414 14.96 6.37 21.82
N GLY A 415 14.82 7.67 21.65
CA GLY A 415 15.01 8.29 20.34
C GLY A 415 14.04 7.70 19.31
N PHE A 416 14.55 7.02 18.28
CA PHE A 416 13.73 6.24 17.33
C PHE A 416 13.82 4.73 17.55
N LYS A 417 14.43 4.26 18.65
CA LYS A 417 14.38 2.85 19.04
C LYS A 417 12.96 2.48 19.46
N ALA A 418 12.46 1.40 18.92
CA ALA A 418 11.09 0.95 19.18
C ALA A 418 10.96 0.23 20.54
N PRO A 419 9.91 0.54 21.33
CA PRO A 419 9.60 -0.23 22.52
C PRO A 419 9.19 -1.65 22.11
N SER A 420 9.77 -2.66 22.77
CA SER A 420 9.68 -4.05 22.34
C SER A 420 9.59 -5.03 23.51
N GLN A 421 8.93 -6.16 23.27
CA GLN A 421 8.77 -7.24 24.25
C GLN A 421 8.82 -8.59 23.52
N LEU A 422 9.38 -9.63 24.13
CA LEU A 422 9.26 -10.99 23.58
C LEU A 422 7.79 -11.43 23.59
N LEU A 423 7.35 -12.15 22.55
CA LEU A 423 5.95 -12.55 22.42
C LEU A 423 5.45 -13.36 23.63
N LYS A 424 6.26 -14.30 24.14
CA LYS A 424 5.89 -15.10 25.31
C LYS A 424 5.79 -14.23 26.57
N ASP A 425 6.72 -13.30 26.76
CA ASP A 425 6.73 -12.41 27.92
C ASP A 425 5.51 -11.45 27.89
N PHE A 426 5.09 -10.99 26.70
CA PHE A 426 3.86 -10.22 26.52
C PHE A 426 2.63 -11.04 26.96
N LEU A 427 2.55 -12.32 26.59
CA LEU A 427 1.44 -13.19 26.98
C LEU A 427 1.46 -13.52 28.49
N ASP A 428 2.63 -13.72 29.05
CA ASP A 428 2.85 -14.02 30.46
C ASP A 428 2.80 -12.75 31.35
N LYS A 429 2.67 -11.55 30.76
CA LYS A 429 2.66 -10.25 31.44
C LYS A 429 3.89 -10.04 32.33
N LYS A 430 5.08 -10.24 31.77
CA LYS A 430 6.34 -10.09 32.48
C LYS A 430 7.38 -9.33 31.64
N ASP A 431 8.41 -8.83 32.33
CA ASP A 431 9.53 -8.17 31.67
C ASP A 431 10.33 -9.14 30.80
N SER A 432 10.78 -8.67 29.62
CA SER A 432 11.79 -9.39 28.85
C SER A 432 13.17 -9.08 29.40
N ALA A 433 13.79 -10.06 30.04
CA ALA A 433 15.12 -9.93 30.66
C ALA A 433 16.20 -9.52 29.62
N SER A 434 16.03 -9.94 28.37
CA SER A 434 16.84 -9.53 27.22
C SER A 434 15.99 -9.62 25.95
N LEU A 435 16.27 -8.75 24.99
CA LEU A 435 15.65 -8.81 23.66
C LEU A 435 16.54 -9.61 22.70
N ILE A 436 15.91 -10.26 21.74
CA ILE A 436 16.61 -10.91 20.62
C ILE A 436 16.91 -9.88 19.52
N ASP A 437 17.82 -10.25 18.61
CA ASP A 437 18.07 -9.45 17.40
C ASP A 437 16.81 -9.20 16.58
N THR A 438 16.76 -8.07 15.92
CA THR A 438 15.66 -7.66 15.04
C THR A 438 16.21 -7.01 13.75
N SER A 439 15.36 -6.94 12.73
CA SER A 439 15.68 -6.23 11.50
C SER A 439 15.49 -4.71 11.59
N PHE A 440 14.90 -4.20 12.67
CA PHE A 440 14.62 -2.78 12.84
C PHE A 440 15.88 -1.98 13.08
N SER A 441 16.35 -1.26 12.07
CA SER A 441 17.66 -0.61 12.05
C SER A 441 17.86 0.50 13.09
N PRO A 442 16.84 1.30 13.49
CA PRO A 442 17.00 2.23 14.61
C PRO A 442 17.27 1.55 15.96
N GLY A 443 16.98 0.24 16.07
CA GLY A 443 17.13 -0.54 17.30
C GLY A 443 15.87 -0.62 18.15
N VAL A 444 15.95 -1.39 19.22
CA VAL A 444 14.84 -1.66 20.13
C VAL A 444 15.23 -1.42 21.58
N VAL A 445 14.23 -1.18 22.43
CA VAL A 445 14.39 -1.09 23.88
C VAL A 445 13.36 -1.97 24.58
N PRO A 446 13.70 -2.66 25.70
CA PRO A 446 12.73 -3.42 26.48
C PRO A 446 11.60 -2.51 26.99
N SER A 447 10.37 -2.95 26.83
CA SER A 447 9.19 -2.22 27.32
C SER A 447 8.04 -3.18 27.53
N ARG A 448 7.29 -2.99 28.61
CA ARG A 448 6.07 -3.75 28.94
C ARG A 448 4.91 -3.27 28.06
N LEU A 449 4.89 -3.74 26.81
CA LEU A 449 3.84 -3.38 25.85
C LEU A 449 2.44 -3.68 26.40
N ASP A 450 2.31 -4.76 27.18
CA ASP A 450 1.06 -5.18 27.82
C ASP A 450 0.55 -4.21 28.90
N GLU A 451 1.39 -3.32 29.43
CA GLU A 451 1.00 -2.35 30.46
C GLU A 451 0.51 -1.02 29.88
N TRP A 452 1.14 -0.51 28.82
CA TRP A 452 0.81 0.83 28.31
C TRP A 452 0.00 0.85 27.01
N LEU A 453 -0.04 -0.24 26.26
CA LEU A 453 -1.02 -0.35 25.17
C LEU A 453 -2.46 -0.30 25.74
N PRO A 454 -3.43 0.26 25.03
CA PRO A 454 -4.81 0.26 25.48
C PRO A 454 -5.27 -1.13 25.93
N PRO A 455 -5.86 -1.29 27.13
CA PRO A 455 -6.16 -2.60 27.72
C PRO A 455 -6.96 -3.52 26.79
N PHE A 456 -7.95 -2.99 26.08
CA PHE A 456 -8.73 -3.77 25.11
C PHE A 456 -7.89 -4.27 23.92
N MET A 457 -6.87 -3.51 23.51
CA MET A 457 -5.96 -3.94 22.45
C MET A 457 -5.05 -5.06 22.94
N THR A 458 -4.46 -4.91 24.13
CA THR A 458 -3.63 -5.94 24.77
C THR A 458 -4.40 -7.24 24.92
N GLU A 459 -5.63 -7.19 25.42
CA GLU A 459 -6.46 -8.37 25.60
C GLU A 459 -6.80 -9.06 24.27
N ARG A 460 -7.22 -8.28 23.25
CA ARG A 460 -7.57 -8.81 21.92
C ARG A 460 -6.34 -9.39 21.21
N LEU A 461 -5.21 -8.73 21.27
CA LEU A 461 -3.96 -9.21 20.69
C LEU A 461 -3.52 -10.52 21.37
N SER A 462 -3.54 -10.59 22.71
CA SER A 462 -3.18 -11.81 23.46
C SER A 462 -4.04 -13.01 23.07
N LYS A 463 -5.37 -12.84 23.06
CA LYS A 463 -6.30 -13.88 22.62
C LYS A 463 -6.06 -14.26 21.14
N GLY A 464 -5.79 -13.26 20.29
CA GLY A 464 -5.50 -13.46 18.88
C GLY A 464 -4.23 -14.27 18.64
N PHE A 465 -3.16 -14.01 19.37
CA PHE A 465 -1.91 -14.79 19.30
C PHE A 465 -2.15 -16.26 19.66
N LEU A 466 -2.93 -16.54 20.72
CA LEU A 466 -3.28 -17.92 21.09
C LEU A 466 -4.08 -18.63 19.98
N GLU A 467 -4.99 -17.94 19.31
CA GLU A 467 -5.73 -18.50 18.17
C GLU A 467 -4.82 -18.70 16.94
N PHE A 468 -3.79 -17.88 16.76
CA PHE A 468 -2.84 -18.04 15.67
C PHE A 468 -1.94 -19.23 15.87
N GLU A 469 -1.54 -19.56 17.11
CA GLU A 469 -0.81 -20.79 17.43
C GLU A 469 -1.62 -22.05 17.05
N LYS A 470 -2.92 -22.06 17.31
CA LYS A 470 -3.79 -23.19 16.90
C LYS A 470 -3.84 -23.38 15.39
N LYS A 471 -3.72 -22.31 14.62
CA LYS A 471 -3.75 -22.33 13.14
C LYS A 471 -2.38 -22.56 12.50
N MET A 472 -1.32 -22.18 13.22
CA MET A 472 0.05 -22.18 12.75
C MET A 472 0.98 -22.56 13.91
N HIS A 473 1.05 -23.86 14.24
CA HIS A 473 1.84 -24.37 15.34
C HIS A 473 3.30 -23.96 15.25
N GLY A 474 3.84 -23.39 16.35
CA GLY A 474 5.16 -22.80 16.44
C GLY A 474 5.19 -21.29 16.20
N PHE A 475 4.04 -20.65 15.98
CA PHE A 475 3.95 -19.20 15.88
C PHE A 475 4.33 -18.53 17.21
N LEU A 476 3.90 -19.09 18.38
CA LEU A 476 4.27 -18.66 19.71
C LEU A 476 5.69 -19.15 20.06
N SER A 477 6.68 -18.66 19.36
CA SER A 477 8.09 -19.01 19.56
C SER A 477 8.77 -18.09 20.56
N GLU A 478 9.76 -18.61 21.29
CA GLU A 478 10.73 -17.81 22.06
C GLU A 478 11.60 -16.91 21.17
N LYS A 479 11.62 -17.20 19.87
CA LYS A 479 12.32 -16.41 18.84
C LYS A 479 11.42 -15.37 18.18
N ALA A 480 10.28 -15.04 18.78
CA ALA A 480 9.34 -14.03 18.31
C ALA A 480 9.44 -12.77 19.17
N ILE A 481 9.58 -11.63 18.54
CA ILE A 481 9.62 -10.32 19.20
C ILE A 481 8.48 -9.43 18.67
N LEU A 482 7.86 -8.69 19.59
CA LEU A 482 6.88 -7.65 19.31
C LEU A 482 7.53 -6.28 19.40
N LEU A 483 7.29 -5.46 18.41
CA LEU A 483 7.67 -4.04 18.38
C LEU A 483 6.40 -3.20 18.26
N ALA A 484 6.27 -2.13 19.02
CA ALA A 484 5.15 -1.20 18.92
C ALA A 484 5.58 0.09 18.23
N SER A 485 4.64 0.73 17.58
CA SER A 485 3.28 0.35 17.21
C SER A 485 3.08 0.35 15.69
N GLU A 486 2.20 -0.51 15.21
CA GLU A 486 1.66 -0.46 13.84
C GLU A 486 0.28 0.20 13.88
N THR A 487 0.17 1.43 13.40
CA THR A 487 -1.05 2.26 13.52
C THR A 487 -1.62 2.70 12.17
N ARG A 488 -0.84 2.52 11.09
CA ARG A 488 -1.17 3.07 9.77
C ARG A 488 -1.57 2.01 8.76
N THR A 489 -2.37 1.01 9.18
CA THR A 489 -2.91 -0.02 8.29
C THR A 489 -4.00 0.51 7.36
N SER A 490 -4.76 1.52 7.81
CA SER A 490 -5.79 2.23 7.05
C SER A 490 -6.12 3.56 7.71
N THR A 491 -6.80 4.46 6.98
CA THR A 491 -7.25 5.72 7.56
C THR A 491 -8.46 5.51 8.49
N PRO A 492 -8.49 6.18 9.66
CA PRO A 492 -9.67 6.21 10.53
C PRO A 492 -10.77 7.19 10.06
N VAL A 493 -10.51 7.98 9.02
CA VAL A 493 -11.41 9.01 8.51
C VAL A 493 -11.59 8.81 7.00
N ARG A 494 -12.82 8.97 6.51
CA ARG A 494 -13.11 9.06 5.08
C ARG A 494 -13.44 10.51 4.72
N ILE A 495 -12.85 11.02 3.65
CA ILE A 495 -13.26 12.27 3.04
C ILE A 495 -14.36 11.92 2.04
N LEU A 496 -15.58 12.36 2.32
CA LEU A 496 -16.75 12.01 1.53
C LEU A 496 -16.69 12.57 0.11
N ARG A 497 -17.26 11.82 -0.81
CA ARG A 497 -17.49 12.24 -2.19
C ARG A 497 -18.80 11.66 -2.70
N ASP A 498 -19.45 12.34 -3.59
CA ASP A 498 -20.63 11.84 -4.28
C ASP A 498 -20.33 10.54 -5.04
N LYS A 499 -21.30 9.67 -5.16
CA LYS A 499 -21.10 8.34 -5.78
C LYS A 499 -20.99 8.39 -7.31
N GLU A 500 -21.61 9.38 -7.94
CA GLU A 500 -21.67 9.53 -9.39
C GLU A 500 -20.65 10.54 -9.90
N SER A 501 -20.66 11.76 -9.36
CA SER A 501 -19.72 12.82 -9.75
C SER A 501 -18.32 12.62 -9.19
N LEU A 502 -18.18 11.93 -8.07
CA LEU A 502 -16.96 11.76 -7.25
C LEU A 502 -16.44 13.08 -6.64
N GLU A 503 -17.21 14.16 -6.71
CA GLU A 503 -16.88 15.43 -6.06
C GLU A 503 -17.10 15.38 -4.55
N SER A 504 -16.30 16.15 -3.82
CA SER A 504 -16.50 16.36 -2.39
C SER A 504 -17.72 17.26 -2.14
N PRO A 505 -18.56 16.96 -1.12
CA PRO A 505 -19.63 17.87 -0.73
C PRO A 505 -19.10 19.22 -0.17
N ALA A 506 -17.81 19.31 0.15
CA ALA A 506 -17.19 20.54 0.69
C ALA A 506 -17.02 21.63 -0.37
N ALA A 507 -16.81 21.27 -1.64
CA ALA A 507 -16.65 22.21 -2.74
C ALA A 507 -16.79 21.50 -4.09
N GLN A 508 -17.27 22.26 -5.10
CA GLN A 508 -17.27 21.84 -6.51
C GLN A 508 -15.82 21.75 -7.02
N ASP A 509 -15.58 20.85 -7.97
CA ASP A 509 -14.28 20.59 -8.60
C ASP A 509 -13.17 20.14 -7.63
N LEU A 510 -13.55 19.63 -6.44
CA LEU A 510 -12.68 18.99 -5.45
C LEU A 510 -12.94 17.49 -5.40
N TYR A 511 -11.92 16.68 -5.66
CA TYR A 511 -12.04 15.22 -5.80
C TYR A 511 -11.16 14.47 -4.79
N PRO A 512 -11.74 13.97 -3.67
CA PRO A 512 -11.02 13.08 -2.76
C PRO A 512 -10.69 11.75 -3.44
N CYS A 513 -9.43 11.31 -3.35
CA CYS A 513 -8.94 10.14 -4.08
C CYS A 513 -7.99 9.28 -3.24
N GLY A 514 -8.03 7.97 -3.48
CA GLY A 514 -7.06 7.01 -2.98
C GLY A 514 -7.25 6.62 -1.52
N GLU A 515 -6.15 6.19 -0.91
CA GLU A 515 -6.13 5.64 0.45
C GLU A 515 -6.37 6.71 1.51
N GLY A 516 -5.80 7.90 1.36
CA GLY A 516 -6.00 9.02 2.28
C GLY A 516 -7.46 9.44 2.38
N SER A 517 -8.19 9.37 1.29
CA SER A 517 -9.63 9.67 1.28
C SER A 517 -10.51 8.48 1.69
N GLY A 518 -9.92 7.31 2.03
CA GLY A 518 -10.64 6.15 2.55
C GLY A 518 -11.28 5.25 1.49
N TYR A 519 -10.90 5.38 0.22
CA TYR A 519 -11.48 4.60 -0.91
C TYR A 519 -10.56 3.49 -1.41
N ALA A 520 -9.32 3.43 -0.98
CA ALA A 520 -8.35 2.41 -1.35
C ALA A 520 -7.61 1.87 -0.11
N GLY A 521 -6.79 0.84 -0.28
CA GLY A 521 -5.97 0.25 0.77
C GLY A 521 -4.80 -0.53 0.15
N GLY A 522 -3.93 0.17 -0.58
CA GLY A 522 -2.74 -0.37 -1.23
C GLY A 522 -2.55 0.14 -2.66
N ILE A 523 -1.42 -0.22 -3.27
CA ILE A 523 -0.91 0.34 -4.54
C ILE A 523 -1.94 0.23 -5.67
N VAL A 524 -2.37 -0.99 -5.99
CA VAL A 524 -3.26 -1.23 -7.14
C VAL A 524 -4.64 -0.62 -6.94
N SER A 525 -5.21 -0.71 -5.74
CA SER A 525 -6.52 -0.11 -5.46
C SER A 525 -6.48 1.42 -5.49
N SER A 526 -5.36 2.03 -5.06
CA SER A 526 -5.15 3.47 -5.18
C SER A 526 -4.98 3.91 -6.63
N ALA A 527 -4.22 3.16 -7.43
CA ALA A 527 -4.06 3.40 -8.87
C ALA A 527 -5.41 3.35 -9.61
N MET A 528 -6.23 2.30 -9.34
CA MET A 528 -7.57 2.19 -9.92
C MET A 528 -8.50 3.34 -9.51
N ASP A 529 -8.42 3.80 -8.27
CA ASP A 529 -9.23 4.92 -7.79
C ASP A 529 -8.79 6.24 -8.45
N GLY A 530 -7.47 6.43 -8.65
CA GLY A 530 -6.90 7.54 -9.41
C GLY A 530 -7.40 7.59 -10.84
N GLU A 531 -7.34 6.47 -11.56
CA GLU A 531 -7.90 6.36 -12.92
C GLU A 531 -9.39 6.69 -12.97
N LYS A 532 -10.16 6.16 -11.99
CA LYS A 532 -11.61 6.38 -11.92
C LYS A 532 -11.96 7.85 -11.73
N VAL A 533 -11.28 8.53 -10.79
CA VAL A 533 -11.49 9.96 -10.51
C VAL A 533 -11.11 10.80 -11.72
N ALA A 534 -9.95 10.55 -12.32
CA ALA A 534 -9.47 11.29 -13.49
C ALA A 534 -10.38 11.09 -14.72
N ALA A 535 -10.90 9.88 -14.94
CA ALA A 535 -11.88 9.62 -15.99
C ALA A 535 -13.16 10.45 -15.79
N LYS A 536 -13.62 10.54 -14.53
CA LYS A 536 -14.82 11.33 -14.20
C LYS A 536 -14.62 12.84 -14.41
N ILE A 537 -13.45 13.34 -14.06
CA ILE A 537 -13.08 14.73 -14.35
C ILE A 537 -13.03 14.97 -15.87
N ALA A 538 -12.44 14.05 -16.64
CA ALA A 538 -12.38 14.17 -18.09
C ALA A 538 -13.77 14.22 -18.74
N GLU A 539 -14.70 13.38 -18.28
CA GLU A 539 -16.11 13.41 -18.72
C GLU A 539 -16.78 14.78 -18.47
N LYS A 540 -16.41 15.47 -17.36
CA LYS A 540 -16.97 16.79 -17.03
C LYS A 540 -16.33 17.93 -17.83
N LEU A 541 -15.03 17.84 -18.12
CA LEU A 541 -14.27 18.92 -18.72
C LEU A 541 -14.26 18.93 -20.26
N LEU A 542 -14.55 17.80 -20.90
CA LEU A 542 -14.56 17.59 -22.36
C LEU A 542 -15.96 17.39 -22.89
#